data_0498a88c8d7e14a9d16115e92a342735
#
_entry.id   0498a88c8d7e14a9d16115e92a342735
#
_cell.length_a   1.000
_cell.length_b   1.000
_cell.length_c   1.000
_cell.angle_alpha   90.00
_cell.angle_beta   90.00
_cell.angle_gamma   90.00
#
_symmetry.space_group_name_H-M   'P 1'
#
loop_
_entity.id
_entity.type
_entity.pdbx_description
1 polymer ?
#
loop_
_entity_poly.entity_id
_entity_poly.type
_entity_poly.pdbx_seq_one_letter_code
_entity_poly.pdbx_strand_id
1 'polypeptide(L)'
;MKKVYNTLASLLSVLALASCAGSPEALTYEHYKKRDLDYQENFHVLQMTDIHFGLATNFAEEWVYFDTLIGLAEPDLMVLTGDMFMNASVDVVNQLYNYMDSKDIPWTVTFGNHDRQGFYTPQFIEGQATYDKYDNCLYVNPGDNVNGHGNHYINIVSGTDVEWQVIMLDSGSYHSLGATYDYDVIHEDQIAWYEDVIKETNKVQFDVDDFALVPPANVIPSVAFFHIPLFEYVDAYEAWEASGFDEDMGSGVYQDSGIWHGYYNSGFFAKAKELGSTRGMFVGHDHTNNFAIDYEDIVLSYGVKTGRGIYHDPEMIGGQVITLGDDGTIDIERLFVAYGE
;
A
#
# COMPACT_ATOMS: atom_id res chain seq x y z
N MET A 1 -51.01 70.13 -21.52
CA MET A 1 -50.47 69.43 -20.32
C MET A 1 -49.90 68.10 -20.74
N LYS A 2 -48.61 68.07 -20.99
CA LYS A 2 -47.87 66.77 -21.34
C LYS A 2 -46.98 66.46 -20.14
N LYS A 3 -47.20 65.29 -19.53
CA LYS A 3 -46.31 64.73 -18.51
C LYS A 3 -45.15 64.05 -19.17
N VAL A 4 -43.95 64.49 -18.83
CA VAL A 4 -42.71 63.83 -19.24
C VAL A 4 -42.34 62.83 -18.13
N TYR A 5 -42.18 61.59 -18.47
CA TYR A 5 -41.63 60.58 -17.60
C TYR A 5 -40.13 60.41 -17.89
N ASN A 6 -39.31 60.79 -16.91
CA ASN A 6 -37.89 60.53 -16.92
C ASN A 6 -37.68 59.07 -16.43
N THR A 7 -37.20 58.20 -17.28
CA THR A 7 -36.70 56.88 -16.93
C THR A 7 -35.22 57.00 -16.60
N LEU A 8 -34.87 56.82 -15.33
CA LEU A 8 -33.48 56.55 -14.92
C LEU A 8 -33.12 55.11 -15.29
N ALA A 9 -32.21 54.98 -16.21
CA ALA A 9 -31.54 53.69 -16.44
C ALA A 9 -30.33 53.59 -15.49
N SER A 10 -30.44 52.75 -14.48
CA SER A 10 -29.32 52.37 -13.62
C SER A 10 -28.47 51.31 -14.33
N LEU A 11 -27.27 51.68 -14.75
CA LEU A 11 -26.24 50.74 -15.17
C LEU A 11 -25.73 49.99 -13.92
N LEU A 12 -26.10 48.76 -13.78
CA LEU A 12 -25.38 47.82 -12.91
C LEU A 12 -24.14 47.31 -13.69
N SER A 13 -22.99 47.84 -13.37
CA SER A 13 -21.71 47.27 -13.75
C SER A 13 -21.45 46.04 -12.89
N VAL A 14 -21.69 44.83 -13.45
CA VAL A 14 -21.24 43.59 -12.87
C VAL A 14 -19.72 43.51 -13.10
N LEU A 15 -18.93 43.79 -12.08
CA LEU A 15 -17.52 43.40 -12.07
C LEU A 15 -17.48 41.86 -11.99
N ALA A 16 -17.24 41.20 -13.12
CA ALA A 16 -16.78 39.83 -13.16
C ALA A 16 -15.34 39.83 -12.62
N LEU A 17 -15.18 39.48 -11.33
CA LEU A 17 -13.92 38.99 -10.80
C LEU A 17 -13.65 37.67 -11.48
N ALA A 18 -12.90 37.70 -12.57
CA ALA A 18 -12.25 36.51 -13.09
C ALA A 18 -11.24 36.08 -12.03
N SER A 19 -11.63 35.15 -11.17
CA SER A 19 -10.73 34.38 -10.36
C SER A 19 -9.91 33.55 -11.34
N CYS A 20 -8.68 33.96 -11.60
CA CYS A 20 -7.66 33.11 -12.15
C CYS A 20 -7.23 32.09 -11.07
N ALA A 21 -8.13 31.21 -10.69
CA ALA A 21 -7.73 29.93 -10.17
C ALA A 21 -7.29 29.14 -11.41
N GLY A 22 -5.99 29.05 -11.65
CA GLY A 22 -5.47 28.08 -12.59
C GLY A 22 -6.08 26.74 -12.21
N SER A 23 -6.59 26.00 -13.19
CA SER A 23 -6.94 24.60 -12.96
C SER A 23 -5.72 23.94 -12.30
N PRO A 24 -5.89 23.18 -11.21
CA PRO A 24 -4.78 22.47 -10.63
C PRO A 24 -4.09 21.68 -11.75
N GLU A 25 -2.77 21.82 -11.84
CA GLU A 25 -1.97 21.09 -12.81
C GLU A 25 -2.23 19.60 -12.56
N ALA A 26 -2.62 18.87 -13.59
CA ALA A 26 -2.86 17.44 -13.46
C ALA A 26 -1.54 16.78 -13.04
N LEU A 27 -1.57 16.05 -11.91
CA LEU A 27 -0.40 15.29 -11.48
C LEU A 27 -0.08 14.22 -12.52
N THR A 28 1.19 14.07 -12.82
CA THR A 28 1.68 12.97 -13.65
C THR A 28 2.09 11.81 -12.76
N TYR A 29 2.20 10.60 -13.29
CA TYR A 29 2.62 9.44 -12.50
C TYR A 29 3.97 9.65 -11.81
N GLU A 30 4.90 10.42 -12.38
CA GLU A 30 6.21 10.76 -11.77
C GLU A 30 6.09 11.51 -10.42
N HIS A 31 4.98 12.18 -10.15
CA HIS A 31 4.75 12.80 -8.84
C HIS A 31 4.54 11.77 -7.72
N TYR A 32 4.24 10.53 -8.06
CA TYR A 32 3.98 9.43 -7.14
C TYR A 32 5.23 8.56 -6.88
N LYS A 33 6.38 8.93 -7.48
CA LYS A 33 7.66 8.24 -7.33
C LYS A 33 8.68 9.13 -6.61
N LYS A 34 9.36 8.62 -5.61
CA LYS A 34 10.43 9.35 -4.91
C LYS A 34 11.80 9.06 -5.52
N ARG A 35 12.15 7.79 -5.66
CA ARG A 35 13.39 7.34 -6.31
C ARG A 35 13.26 5.90 -6.78
N ASP A 36 14.11 5.51 -7.70
CA ASP A 36 14.29 4.13 -8.11
C ASP A 36 15.27 3.43 -7.16
N LEU A 37 15.18 2.10 -7.08
CA LEU A 37 16.14 1.24 -6.37
C LEU A 37 16.90 0.40 -7.38
N ASP A 38 18.19 0.21 -7.13
CA ASP A 38 19.00 -0.67 -7.98
C ASP A 38 18.61 -2.14 -7.74
N TYR A 39 18.34 -2.87 -8.82
CA TYR A 39 18.02 -4.29 -8.78
C TYR A 39 19.27 -5.10 -8.41
N GLN A 40 19.06 -6.07 -7.54
CA GLN A 40 20.04 -7.10 -7.20
C GLN A 40 19.41 -8.48 -7.41
N GLU A 41 20.20 -9.47 -7.79
CA GLU A 41 19.73 -10.84 -7.94
C GLU A 41 19.05 -11.31 -6.63
N ASN A 42 17.84 -11.82 -6.73
CA ASN A 42 16.98 -12.18 -5.58
C ASN A 42 16.69 -10.97 -4.66
N PHE A 43 16.12 -9.91 -5.22
CA PHE A 43 15.77 -8.71 -4.46
C PHE A 43 14.74 -9.03 -3.35
N HIS A 44 15.13 -8.81 -2.09
CA HIS A 44 14.32 -9.14 -0.93
C HIS A 44 13.48 -7.95 -0.46
N VAL A 45 12.17 -8.12 -0.41
CA VAL A 45 11.24 -7.18 0.20
C VAL A 45 10.78 -7.75 1.54
N LEU A 46 11.11 -7.12 2.65
CA LEU A 46 10.58 -7.48 3.97
C LEU A 46 9.27 -6.75 4.20
N GLN A 47 8.17 -7.50 4.23
CA GLN A 47 6.88 -7.00 4.68
C GLN A 47 6.77 -7.09 6.20
N MET A 48 6.45 -5.95 6.82
CA MET A 48 6.10 -5.81 8.23
C MET A 48 4.70 -5.22 8.32
N THR A 49 3.82 -5.78 9.15
CA THR A 49 2.42 -5.35 9.23
C THR A 49 1.89 -5.42 10.65
N ASP A 50 0.82 -4.68 10.93
CA ASP A 50 0.08 -4.77 12.19
C ASP A 50 0.97 -4.62 13.43
N ILE A 51 1.82 -3.60 13.41
CA ILE A 51 2.79 -3.31 14.47
C ILE A 51 2.08 -2.84 15.74
N HIS A 52 1.06 -1.99 15.61
CA HIS A 52 0.22 -1.47 16.69
C HIS A 52 0.98 -0.82 17.85
N PHE A 53 2.02 -0.06 17.57
CA PHE A 53 2.72 0.70 18.59
C PHE A 53 1.83 1.77 19.21
N GLY A 54 1.92 1.91 20.53
CA GLY A 54 1.17 2.87 21.30
C GLY A 54 1.98 3.41 22.49
N LEU A 55 1.33 4.18 23.36
CA LEU A 55 1.98 4.85 24.49
C LEU A 55 2.62 3.87 25.52
N ALA A 56 2.18 2.62 25.55
CA ALA A 56 2.70 1.59 26.45
C ALA A 56 3.80 0.71 25.81
N THR A 57 4.20 0.98 24.58
CA THR A 57 5.21 0.19 23.86
C THR A 57 6.57 0.29 24.54
N ASN A 58 7.19 -0.86 24.81
CA ASN A 58 8.56 -0.95 25.29
C ASN A 58 9.54 -1.01 24.10
N PHE A 59 9.91 0.14 23.58
CA PHE A 59 10.77 0.24 22.41
C PHE A 59 12.11 -0.47 22.55
N ALA A 60 12.66 -0.56 23.78
CA ALA A 60 13.93 -1.26 23.95
C ALA A 60 13.85 -2.77 23.66
N GLU A 61 12.70 -3.38 23.94
CA GLU A 61 12.43 -4.78 23.60
C GLU A 61 12.04 -4.92 22.12
N GLU A 62 11.23 -3.98 21.60
CA GLU A 62 10.80 -4.03 20.21
C GLU A 62 11.99 -3.91 19.26
N TRP A 63 12.98 -3.06 19.56
CA TRP A 63 14.14 -2.89 18.68
C TRP A 63 15.03 -4.13 18.63
N VAL A 64 15.17 -4.88 19.72
CA VAL A 64 15.90 -6.17 19.73
C VAL A 64 15.21 -7.18 18.83
N TYR A 65 13.89 -7.24 18.91
CA TYR A 65 13.08 -8.11 18.08
C TYR A 65 13.16 -7.72 16.59
N PHE A 66 13.01 -6.43 16.27
CA PHE A 66 13.09 -5.92 14.90
C PHE A 66 14.50 -6.11 14.31
N ASP A 67 15.55 -5.90 15.12
CA ASP A 67 16.94 -6.16 14.68
C ASP A 67 17.13 -7.63 14.32
N THR A 68 16.53 -8.55 15.09
CA THR A 68 16.57 -9.98 14.78
C THR A 68 15.83 -10.29 13.47
N LEU A 69 14.63 -9.76 13.32
CA LEU A 69 13.82 -9.96 12.11
C LEU A 69 14.52 -9.43 10.86
N ILE A 70 15.00 -8.19 10.92
CA ILE A 70 15.73 -7.54 9.80
C ILE A 70 17.01 -8.31 9.48
N GLY A 71 17.75 -8.77 10.51
CA GLY A 71 18.97 -9.55 10.34
C GLY A 71 18.74 -10.95 9.74
N LEU A 72 17.57 -11.55 9.94
CA LEU A 72 17.19 -12.81 9.31
C LEU A 72 16.71 -12.61 7.87
N ALA A 73 16.01 -11.51 7.62
CA ALA A 73 15.43 -11.19 6.31
C ALA A 73 16.46 -10.67 5.31
N GLU A 74 17.52 -10.01 5.77
CA GLU A 74 18.53 -9.32 4.93
C GLU A 74 17.88 -8.54 3.76
N PRO A 75 16.94 -7.59 4.05
CA PRO A 75 16.10 -6.99 3.01
C PRO A 75 16.80 -5.87 2.25
N ASP A 76 16.49 -5.76 0.94
CA ASP A 76 16.83 -4.61 0.10
C ASP A 76 15.80 -3.48 0.22
N LEU A 77 14.57 -3.83 0.61
CA LEU A 77 13.45 -2.90 0.86
C LEU A 77 12.61 -3.39 2.04
N MET A 78 12.27 -2.49 2.95
CA MET A 78 11.29 -2.75 4.01
C MET A 78 9.96 -2.07 3.68
N VAL A 79 8.85 -2.82 3.77
CA VAL A 79 7.50 -2.33 3.49
C VAL A 79 6.62 -2.51 4.72
N LEU A 80 6.08 -1.40 5.24
CA LEU A 80 5.12 -1.43 6.34
C LEU A 80 3.69 -1.35 5.76
N THR A 81 2.93 -2.42 5.91
CA THR A 81 1.60 -2.56 5.30
C THR A 81 0.44 -2.24 6.24
N GLY A 82 0.53 -1.09 6.91
CA GLY A 82 -0.56 -0.55 7.72
C GLY A 82 -0.62 -1.04 9.15
N ASP A 83 -1.53 -0.42 9.90
CA ASP A 83 -1.74 -0.62 11.33
C ASP A 83 -0.45 -0.54 12.14
N MET A 84 0.36 0.46 11.80
CA MET A 84 1.61 0.74 12.51
C MET A 84 1.35 1.24 13.93
N PHE A 85 0.21 1.93 14.13
CA PHE A 85 -0.06 2.64 15.38
C PHE A 85 -1.47 2.37 15.92
N MET A 86 -1.57 2.38 17.26
CA MET A 86 -2.82 2.35 18.01
C MET A 86 -2.88 3.53 18.98
N ASN A 87 -3.59 4.60 18.62
CA ASN A 87 -3.67 5.83 19.44
C ASN A 87 -2.28 6.37 19.87
N ALA A 88 -1.33 6.34 18.96
CA ALA A 88 0.05 6.77 19.21
C ALA A 88 0.17 8.28 19.41
N SER A 89 1.22 8.71 20.11
CA SER A 89 1.67 10.11 20.11
C SER A 89 2.66 10.37 18.98
N VAL A 90 2.93 11.65 18.71
CA VAL A 90 4.01 12.05 17.78
C VAL A 90 5.35 11.40 18.15
N ASP A 91 5.63 11.26 19.45
CA ASP A 91 6.88 10.63 19.92
C ASP A 91 6.93 9.15 19.54
N VAL A 92 5.81 8.43 19.62
CA VAL A 92 5.72 7.01 19.20
C VAL A 92 5.94 6.88 17.71
N VAL A 93 5.33 7.76 16.90
CA VAL A 93 5.51 7.79 15.45
C VAL A 93 6.99 8.06 15.09
N ASN A 94 7.57 9.08 15.72
CA ASN A 94 8.99 9.41 15.51
C ASN A 94 9.93 8.28 15.94
N GLN A 95 9.59 7.53 17.00
CA GLN A 95 10.38 6.38 17.43
C GLN A 95 10.47 5.31 16.32
N LEU A 96 9.34 4.93 15.74
CA LEU A 96 9.32 3.93 14.67
C LEU A 96 10.08 4.43 13.44
N TYR A 97 9.78 5.63 12.95
CA TYR A 97 10.37 6.12 11.71
C TYR A 97 11.87 6.41 11.83
N ASN A 98 12.32 6.97 12.98
CA ASN A 98 13.75 7.10 13.25
C ASN A 98 14.45 5.75 13.32
N TYR A 99 13.81 4.74 13.90
CA TYR A 99 14.36 3.39 13.95
C TYR A 99 14.49 2.80 12.54
N MET A 100 13.42 2.84 11.72
CA MET A 100 13.46 2.34 10.34
C MET A 100 14.56 3.02 9.52
N ASP A 101 14.66 4.35 9.60
CA ASP A 101 15.66 5.12 8.85
C ASP A 101 17.08 4.85 9.31
N SER A 102 17.29 4.51 10.60
CA SER A 102 18.59 4.17 11.18
C SER A 102 19.20 2.86 10.69
N LYS A 103 18.46 2.07 9.91
CA LYS A 103 18.92 0.81 9.36
C LYS A 103 19.70 0.98 8.06
N ASP A 104 19.70 2.16 7.48
CA ASP A 104 20.31 2.46 6.18
C ASP A 104 19.78 1.57 5.03
N ILE A 105 18.56 1.03 5.21
CA ILE A 105 17.82 0.23 4.24
C ILE A 105 16.64 1.06 3.75
N PRO A 106 16.36 1.15 2.44
CA PRO A 106 15.15 1.78 1.93
C PRO A 106 13.89 1.22 2.57
N TRP A 107 12.95 2.11 2.89
CA TRP A 107 11.68 1.69 3.49
C TRP A 107 10.51 2.54 3.02
N THR A 108 9.31 1.96 3.05
CA THR A 108 8.08 2.66 2.70
C THR A 108 6.91 2.18 3.54
N VAL A 109 5.78 2.90 3.47
CA VAL A 109 4.58 2.58 4.24
C VAL A 109 3.32 2.74 3.41
N THR A 110 2.28 1.98 3.76
CA THR A 110 0.88 2.32 3.52
C THR A 110 0.14 2.31 4.85
N PHE A 111 -1.08 2.87 4.90
CA PHE A 111 -1.82 3.00 6.14
C PHE A 111 -2.90 1.93 6.27
N GLY A 112 -3.13 1.50 7.52
CA GLY A 112 -4.23 0.65 7.91
C GLY A 112 -5.39 1.43 8.56
N ASN A 113 -6.41 0.69 8.97
CA ASN A 113 -7.60 1.30 9.56
C ASN A 113 -7.33 1.86 10.97
N HIS A 114 -6.40 1.29 11.74
CA HIS A 114 -6.03 1.80 13.05
C HIS A 114 -5.16 3.06 12.99
N ASP A 115 -4.38 3.27 11.94
CA ASP A 115 -3.59 4.48 11.74
C ASP A 115 -4.47 5.74 11.58
N ARG A 116 -5.77 5.55 11.35
CA ARG A 116 -6.77 6.62 11.22
C ARG A 116 -7.62 6.82 12.46
N GLN A 117 -7.38 6.07 13.51
CA GLN A 117 -8.12 6.16 14.75
C GLN A 117 -7.50 7.20 15.70
N GLY A 118 -8.36 7.94 16.42
CA GLY A 118 -7.93 8.92 17.39
C GLY A 118 -7.56 10.27 16.81
N PHE A 119 -6.56 10.94 17.43
CA PHE A 119 -6.12 12.29 17.05
C PHE A 119 -5.08 12.32 15.93
N TYR A 120 -4.46 11.18 15.64
CA TYR A 120 -3.34 11.06 14.72
C TYR A 120 -3.78 10.31 13.47
N THR A 121 -4.42 11.04 12.56
CA THR A 121 -4.75 10.56 11.22
C THR A 121 -3.50 10.51 10.34
N PRO A 122 -3.51 9.79 9.21
CA PRO A 122 -2.39 9.82 8.26
C PRO A 122 -1.93 11.22 7.90
N GLN A 123 -2.86 12.19 7.69
CA GLN A 123 -2.53 13.59 7.41
C GLN A 123 -1.75 14.24 8.55
N PHE A 124 -2.10 13.93 9.79
CA PHE A 124 -1.40 14.47 10.96
C PHE A 124 -0.01 13.84 11.08
N ILE A 125 0.09 12.53 10.87
CA ILE A 125 1.35 11.79 10.90
C ILE A 125 2.30 12.34 9.85
N GLU A 126 1.83 12.59 8.62
CA GLU A 126 2.59 13.22 7.55
C GLU A 126 3.07 14.63 7.92
N GLY A 127 2.20 15.45 8.51
CA GLY A 127 2.53 16.81 8.92
C GLY A 127 3.54 16.91 10.06
N GLN A 128 3.60 15.91 10.95
CA GLN A 128 4.45 15.92 12.14
C GLN A 128 5.73 15.09 11.96
N ALA A 129 5.61 13.94 11.34
CA ALA A 129 6.71 13.05 11.01
C ALA A 129 6.95 13.08 9.51
N THR A 130 7.26 14.26 8.97
CA THR A 130 7.43 14.44 7.54
C THR A 130 8.40 13.39 6.99
N TYR A 131 7.94 12.58 6.09
CA TYR A 131 8.74 11.55 5.41
C TYR A 131 9.97 12.13 4.72
N ASP A 132 9.93 13.40 4.32
CA ASP A 132 11.08 14.14 3.79
C ASP A 132 12.22 14.34 4.79
N LYS A 133 12.03 14.03 6.07
CA LYS A 133 13.11 14.04 7.08
C LYS A 133 14.01 12.80 7.01
N TYR A 134 13.56 11.76 6.33
CA TYR A 134 14.17 10.45 6.35
C TYR A 134 14.81 10.15 5.01
N ASP A 135 16.11 9.92 5.01
CA ASP A 135 16.91 9.74 3.79
C ASP A 135 16.54 8.44 3.07
N ASN A 136 16.18 7.40 3.83
CA ASN A 136 15.83 6.08 3.31
C ASN A 136 14.33 5.87 3.10
N CYS A 137 13.47 6.80 3.51
CA CYS A 137 12.03 6.70 3.32
C CYS A 137 11.64 6.98 1.87
N LEU A 138 10.89 6.06 1.27
CA LEU A 138 10.41 6.16 -0.12
C LEU A 138 8.94 6.58 -0.21
N TYR A 139 8.28 6.78 0.91
CA TYR A 139 6.89 7.23 0.92
C TYR A 139 6.71 8.57 0.22
N VAL A 140 5.68 8.66 -0.59
CA VAL A 140 5.26 9.90 -1.27
C VAL A 140 3.77 10.09 -1.11
N ASN A 141 3.35 11.32 -0.82
CA ASN A 141 1.96 11.73 -0.95
C ASN A 141 1.90 13.01 -1.79
N PRO A 142 1.61 12.89 -3.09
CA PRO A 142 1.58 14.05 -4.00
C PRO A 142 0.35 14.95 -3.83
N GLY A 143 -0.62 14.58 -2.99
CA GLY A 143 -1.83 15.38 -2.70
C GLY A 143 -3.15 14.66 -2.98
N ASP A 144 -4.25 15.43 -2.99
CA ASP A 144 -5.63 14.94 -2.87
C ASP A 144 -6.30 14.52 -4.20
N ASN A 145 -5.53 14.19 -5.24
CA ASN A 145 -6.12 13.87 -6.56
C ASN A 145 -6.53 12.41 -6.72
N VAL A 146 -6.17 11.54 -5.79
CA VAL A 146 -6.52 10.12 -5.74
C VAL A 146 -6.94 9.80 -4.32
N ASN A 147 -7.99 9.02 -4.12
CA ASN A 147 -8.44 8.59 -2.80
C ASN A 147 -7.30 7.95 -2.00
N GLY A 148 -7.35 8.11 -0.68
CA GLY A 148 -6.34 7.59 0.23
C GLY A 148 -5.15 8.51 0.43
N HIS A 149 -4.19 8.05 1.20
CA HIS A 149 -2.97 8.78 1.55
C HIS A 149 -1.74 8.02 1.06
N GLY A 150 -0.96 8.68 0.18
CA GLY A 150 0.32 8.16 -0.24
C GLY A 150 0.23 6.94 -1.15
N ASN A 151 -0.75 6.88 -2.04
CA ASN A 151 -0.65 5.95 -3.16
C ASN A 151 0.59 6.32 -3.94
N HIS A 152 1.53 5.39 -4.07
CA HIS A 152 2.80 5.64 -4.74
C HIS A 152 3.40 4.35 -5.28
N TYR A 153 4.49 4.47 -6.04
CA TYR A 153 5.19 3.31 -6.56
C TYR A 153 6.71 3.50 -6.47
N ILE A 154 7.42 2.40 -6.52
CA ILE A 154 8.87 2.31 -6.50
C ILE A 154 9.27 1.42 -7.65
N ASN A 155 10.14 1.91 -8.54
CA ASN A 155 10.75 1.06 -9.56
C ASN A 155 12.04 0.45 -9.00
N ILE A 156 12.26 -0.81 -9.32
CA ILE A 156 13.50 -1.53 -9.09
C ILE A 156 14.12 -1.71 -10.46
N VAL A 157 15.32 -1.14 -10.68
CA VAL A 157 15.89 -0.92 -12.00
C VAL A 157 17.26 -1.57 -12.17
N SER A 158 17.57 -2.04 -13.38
CA SER A 158 18.90 -2.44 -13.81
C SER A 158 19.39 -1.40 -14.82
N GLY A 159 20.17 -0.44 -14.32
CA GLY A 159 20.56 0.73 -15.11
C GLY A 159 19.40 1.65 -15.40
N THR A 160 18.84 1.60 -16.61
CA THR A 160 17.64 2.37 -17.03
C THR A 160 16.39 1.53 -17.20
N ASP A 161 16.55 0.21 -17.16
CA ASP A 161 15.46 -0.73 -17.43
C ASP A 161 14.77 -1.09 -16.12
N VAL A 162 13.44 -1.02 -16.09
CA VAL A 162 12.63 -1.42 -14.92
C VAL A 162 12.50 -2.93 -14.95
N GLU A 163 13.00 -3.58 -13.89
CA GLU A 163 12.90 -5.02 -13.69
C GLU A 163 11.64 -5.38 -12.89
N TRP A 164 11.34 -4.59 -11.87
CA TRP A 164 10.16 -4.76 -11.02
C TRP A 164 9.55 -3.43 -10.62
N GLN A 165 8.26 -3.45 -10.32
CA GLN A 165 7.55 -2.31 -9.75
C GLN A 165 6.84 -2.70 -8.46
N VAL A 166 7.07 -1.93 -7.40
CA VAL A 166 6.37 -2.06 -6.11
C VAL A 166 5.30 -0.98 -6.06
N ILE A 167 4.04 -1.39 -5.95
CA ILE A 167 2.88 -0.51 -5.89
C ILE A 167 2.36 -0.44 -4.46
N MET A 168 2.26 0.76 -3.92
CA MET A 168 1.71 1.02 -2.59
C MET A 168 0.34 1.67 -2.73
N LEU A 169 -0.69 1.06 -2.13
CA LEU A 169 -2.05 1.55 -2.16
C LEU A 169 -2.60 1.73 -0.75
N ASP A 170 -3.31 2.81 -0.51
CA ASP A 170 -4.07 3.01 0.71
C ASP A 170 -5.47 2.41 0.54
N SER A 171 -5.75 1.30 1.19
CA SER A 171 -7.04 0.61 1.14
C SER A 171 -8.12 1.23 2.04
N GLY A 172 -7.86 2.41 2.58
CA GLY A 172 -8.84 3.13 3.41
C GLY A 172 -8.91 2.63 4.85
N SER A 173 -10.06 2.79 5.47
CA SER A 173 -10.33 2.42 6.86
C SER A 173 -11.74 1.87 7.00
N TYR A 174 -12.70 2.71 7.43
CA TYR A 174 -14.10 2.32 7.59
C TYR A 174 -15.00 3.13 6.68
N HIS A 175 -15.95 2.44 6.06
CA HIS A 175 -17.04 3.05 5.33
C HIS A 175 -18.31 3.03 6.16
N SER A 176 -19.03 4.17 6.24
CA SER A 176 -20.30 4.27 6.97
C SER A 176 -21.45 3.90 6.08
N LEU A 177 -22.16 2.84 6.43
CA LEU A 177 -23.39 2.38 5.77
C LEU A 177 -24.63 2.73 6.62
N GLY A 178 -24.77 3.99 6.98
CA GLY A 178 -25.84 4.45 7.86
C GLY A 178 -25.59 4.10 9.32
N ALA A 179 -26.25 3.06 9.85
CA ALA A 179 -26.08 2.62 11.25
C ALA A 179 -25.00 1.55 11.43
N THR A 180 -24.43 1.06 10.33
CA THR A 180 -23.39 0.03 10.34
C THR A 180 -22.10 0.62 9.77
N TYR A 181 -20.98 0.02 10.16
CA TYR A 181 -19.67 0.29 9.60
C TYR A 181 -19.17 -0.99 8.96
N ASP A 182 -18.44 -0.84 7.87
CA ASP A 182 -17.71 -1.91 7.22
C ASP A 182 -16.36 -1.38 6.78
N TYR A 183 -15.45 -2.25 6.37
CA TYR A 183 -14.15 -1.80 5.88
C TYR A 183 -14.26 -1.15 4.50
N ASP A 184 -13.35 -0.22 4.23
CA ASP A 184 -13.26 0.48 2.96
C ASP A 184 -12.60 -0.40 1.89
N VAL A 185 -12.43 0.12 0.69
CA VAL A 185 -11.91 -0.58 -0.48
C VAL A 185 -10.90 0.29 -1.22
N ILE A 186 -10.16 -0.30 -2.15
CA ILE A 186 -9.41 0.46 -3.16
C ILE A 186 -10.43 1.05 -4.14
N HIS A 187 -10.49 2.38 -4.25
CA HIS A 187 -11.49 3.13 -5.01
C HIS A 187 -11.20 3.15 -6.52
N GLU A 188 -12.22 3.50 -7.33
CA GLU A 188 -12.13 3.54 -8.80
C GLU A 188 -11.02 4.48 -9.31
N ASP A 189 -10.77 5.61 -8.65
CA ASP A 189 -9.71 6.55 -9.03
C ASP A 189 -8.32 6.02 -8.69
N GLN A 190 -8.17 5.23 -7.61
CA GLN A 190 -6.94 4.50 -7.30
C GLN A 190 -6.68 3.40 -8.36
N ILE A 191 -7.74 2.70 -8.79
CA ILE A 191 -7.65 1.68 -9.85
C ILE A 191 -7.24 2.32 -11.18
N ALA A 192 -7.81 3.49 -11.51
CA ALA A 192 -7.42 4.24 -12.70
C ALA A 192 -5.97 4.74 -12.62
N TRP A 193 -5.55 5.25 -11.47
CA TRP A 193 -4.16 5.63 -11.22
C TRP A 193 -3.19 4.43 -11.37
N TYR A 194 -3.54 3.28 -10.78
CA TYR A 194 -2.77 2.05 -10.92
C TYR A 194 -2.62 1.63 -12.40
N GLU A 195 -3.72 1.66 -13.15
CA GLU A 195 -3.73 1.37 -14.59
C GLU A 195 -2.79 2.31 -15.34
N ASP A 196 -2.84 3.62 -15.05
CA ASP A 196 -1.97 4.61 -15.69
C ASP A 196 -0.50 4.35 -15.36
N VAL A 197 -0.16 4.04 -14.10
CA VAL A 197 1.20 3.72 -13.67
C VAL A 197 1.74 2.50 -14.41
N ILE A 198 0.99 1.41 -14.47
CA ILE A 198 1.42 0.19 -15.19
C ILE A 198 1.61 0.47 -16.68
N LYS A 199 0.67 1.17 -17.30
CA LYS A 199 0.75 1.51 -18.73
C LYS A 199 1.92 2.42 -19.05
N GLU A 200 2.14 3.48 -18.29
CA GLU A 200 3.23 4.41 -18.52
C GLU A 200 4.60 3.75 -18.30
N THR A 201 4.75 2.90 -17.28
CA THR A 201 5.99 2.15 -17.07
C THR A 201 6.31 1.24 -18.24
N ASN A 202 5.34 0.47 -18.71
CA ASN A 202 5.52 -0.43 -19.86
C ASN A 202 5.68 0.33 -21.18
N LYS A 203 5.02 1.46 -21.34
CA LYS A 203 5.12 2.32 -22.52
C LYS A 203 6.53 2.89 -22.70
N VAL A 204 7.14 3.34 -21.61
CA VAL A 204 8.52 3.83 -21.62
C VAL A 204 9.48 2.74 -22.07
N GLN A 205 9.33 1.51 -21.57
CA GLN A 205 10.21 0.40 -21.88
C GLN A 205 10.00 -0.16 -23.29
N PHE A 206 8.73 -0.30 -23.72
CA PHE A 206 8.40 -0.95 -24.98
C PHE A 206 8.08 0.02 -26.11
N ASP A 207 8.12 1.33 -25.88
CA ASP A 207 7.82 2.40 -26.86
C ASP A 207 6.49 2.14 -27.61
N VAL A 208 5.45 1.75 -26.87
CA VAL A 208 4.12 1.46 -27.40
C VAL A 208 3.09 2.51 -26.98
N ASP A 209 2.23 2.92 -27.91
CA ASP A 209 1.14 3.86 -27.61
C ASP A 209 -0.11 3.16 -27.00
N ASP A 210 -0.22 1.84 -27.24
CA ASP A 210 -1.33 1.03 -26.76
C ASP A 210 -0.78 -0.17 -25.97
N PHE A 211 -1.06 -0.21 -24.68
CA PHE A 211 -0.65 -1.28 -23.77
C PHE A 211 -1.12 -2.67 -24.24
N ALA A 212 -2.29 -2.76 -24.90
CA ALA A 212 -2.80 -4.03 -25.43
C ALA A 212 -1.88 -4.68 -26.48
N LEU A 213 -0.90 -3.92 -27.02
CA LEU A 213 0.10 -4.44 -27.95
C LEU A 213 1.32 -5.06 -27.24
N VAL A 214 1.47 -4.87 -25.95
CA VAL A 214 2.56 -5.49 -25.17
C VAL A 214 2.23 -6.96 -24.96
N PRO A 215 3.09 -7.90 -25.40
CA PRO A 215 2.86 -9.32 -25.14
C PRO A 215 2.86 -9.58 -23.63
N PRO A 216 1.92 -10.36 -23.09
CA PRO A 216 1.84 -10.62 -21.64
C PRO A 216 3.14 -11.10 -21.00
N ALA A 217 3.93 -11.89 -21.75
CA ALA A 217 5.24 -12.39 -21.29
C ALA A 217 6.31 -11.29 -21.13
N ASN A 218 6.07 -10.10 -21.68
CA ASN A 218 7.02 -8.98 -21.66
C ASN A 218 6.51 -7.82 -20.80
N VAL A 219 5.40 -7.98 -20.10
CA VAL A 219 4.91 -6.96 -19.18
C VAL A 219 5.80 -6.95 -17.93
N ILE A 220 6.32 -5.77 -17.58
CA ILE A 220 7.15 -5.59 -16.39
C ILE A 220 6.36 -6.08 -15.18
N PRO A 221 6.93 -7.01 -14.40
CA PRO A 221 6.25 -7.56 -13.23
C PRO A 221 6.13 -6.52 -12.12
N SER A 222 5.05 -6.61 -11.37
CA SER A 222 4.81 -5.77 -10.18
C SER A 222 4.29 -6.58 -9.01
N VAL A 223 4.42 -5.99 -7.82
CA VAL A 223 3.79 -6.44 -6.58
C VAL A 223 3.02 -5.29 -5.97
N ALA A 224 1.86 -5.57 -5.39
CA ALA A 224 1.01 -4.55 -4.77
C ALA A 224 0.89 -4.78 -3.26
N PHE A 225 1.05 -3.72 -2.48
CA PHE A 225 0.93 -3.71 -1.02
C PHE A 225 -0.18 -2.78 -0.58
N PHE A 226 -1.08 -3.28 0.24
CA PHE A 226 -2.15 -2.52 0.87
C PHE A 226 -2.55 -3.22 2.18
N HIS A 227 -3.48 -2.67 2.96
CA HIS A 227 -3.75 -3.21 4.30
C HIS A 227 -4.95 -4.14 4.34
N ILE A 228 -6.13 -3.67 3.89
CA ILE A 228 -7.39 -4.40 3.97
C ILE A 228 -7.51 -5.36 2.78
N PRO A 229 -7.75 -6.67 2.98
CA PRO A 229 -7.83 -7.63 1.90
C PRO A 229 -8.98 -7.38 0.92
N LEU A 230 -8.86 -7.91 -0.29
CA LEU A 230 -9.90 -7.90 -1.30
C LEU A 230 -10.88 -9.09 -1.09
N PHE A 231 -12.02 -9.04 -1.76
CA PHE A 231 -12.97 -10.16 -1.79
C PHE A 231 -12.33 -11.45 -2.29
N GLU A 232 -11.43 -11.36 -3.23
CA GLU A 232 -10.76 -12.49 -3.86
C GLU A 232 -9.90 -13.32 -2.89
N TYR A 233 -9.53 -12.78 -1.73
CA TYR A 233 -8.90 -13.57 -0.66
C TYR A 233 -9.85 -14.66 -0.10
N VAL A 234 -11.16 -14.39 -0.07
CA VAL A 234 -12.17 -15.40 0.28
C VAL A 234 -12.26 -16.47 -0.80
N ASP A 235 -12.40 -16.02 -2.06
CA ASP A 235 -12.53 -16.92 -3.21
C ASP A 235 -11.29 -17.81 -3.35
N ALA A 236 -10.09 -17.25 -3.16
CA ALA A 236 -8.83 -17.97 -3.17
C ALA A 236 -8.74 -19.02 -2.07
N TYR A 237 -9.13 -18.65 -0.84
CA TYR A 237 -9.12 -19.61 0.28
C TYR A 237 -10.13 -20.74 0.07
N GLU A 238 -11.35 -20.44 -0.38
CA GLU A 238 -12.36 -21.46 -0.71
C GLU A 238 -11.88 -22.41 -1.83
N ALA A 239 -11.19 -21.87 -2.84
CA ALA A 239 -10.59 -22.67 -3.91
C ALA A 239 -9.47 -23.57 -3.38
N TRP A 240 -8.61 -23.07 -2.51
CA TRP A 240 -7.54 -23.84 -1.88
C TRP A 240 -8.07 -24.94 -0.95
N GLU A 241 -9.10 -24.63 -0.13
CA GLU A 241 -9.79 -25.64 0.68
C GLU A 241 -10.44 -26.73 -0.20
N ALA A 242 -11.10 -26.32 -1.29
CA ALA A 242 -11.73 -27.26 -2.23
C ALA A 242 -10.70 -28.16 -2.96
N SER A 243 -9.46 -27.71 -3.15
CA SER A 243 -8.36 -28.53 -3.67
C SER A 243 -7.86 -29.58 -2.67
N GLY A 244 -8.26 -29.48 -1.40
CA GLY A 244 -7.74 -30.27 -0.29
C GLY A 244 -6.42 -29.71 0.27
N PHE A 245 -6.24 -28.40 0.17
CA PHE A 245 -5.03 -27.68 0.58
C PHE A 245 -3.78 -28.12 -0.20
N ASP A 246 -3.90 -28.08 -1.52
CA ASP A 246 -2.82 -28.42 -2.44
C ASP A 246 -1.61 -27.49 -2.18
N GLU A 247 -0.46 -28.09 -1.86
CA GLU A 247 0.77 -27.37 -1.53
C GLU A 247 1.36 -26.62 -2.73
N ASP A 248 1.03 -27.03 -3.96
CA ASP A 248 1.44 -26.29 -5.17
C ASP A 248 0.58 -25.03 -5.39
N MET A 249 -0.62 -24.96 -4.79
CA MET A 249 -1.52 -23.82 -4.89
C MET A 249 -1.34 -22.81 -3.75
N GLY A 250 -1.00 -23.27 -2.56
CA GLY A 250 -0.92 -22.39 -1.41
C GLY A 250 -0.21 -22.95 -0.20
N SER A 251 0.06 -22.07 0.75
CA SER A 251 0.73 -22.40 2.00
C SER A 251 0.30 -21.44 3.12
N GLY A 252 0.62 -21.80 4.37
CA GLY A 252 0.35 -20.95 5.53
C GLY A 252 -0.92 -21.33 6.27
N VAL A 253 -1.48 -20.38 7.03
CA VAL A 253 -2.54 -20.63 8.01
C VAL A 253 -3.67 -19.60 7.87
N TYR A 254 -4.90 -20.08 7.97
CA TYR A 254 -6.10 -19.29 8.24
C TYR A 254 -6.60 -19.63 9.65
N GLN A 255 -6.40 -18.72 10.58
CA GLN A 255 -6.74 -18.92 12.01
C GLN A 255 -7.58 -17.78 12.57
N ASP A 256 -7.71 -16.67 11.87
CA ASP A 256 -8.58 -15.57 12.30
C ASP A 256 -10.06 -15.96 12.22
N SER A 257 -10.92 -15.18 12.83
CA SER A 257 -12.36 -15.41 12.83
C SER A 257 -13.05 -15.13 11.49
N GLY A 258 -12.31 -14.60 10.52
CA GLY A 258 -12.79 -14.28 9.17
C GLY A 258 -11.69 -13.73 8.29
N ILE A 259 -12.02 -13.50 7.03
CA ILE A 259 -11.28 -12.66 6.10
C ILE A 259 -12.05 -11.34 6.04
N TRP A 260 -11.53 -10.30 6.71
CA TRP A 260 -12.23 -9.06 6.94
C TRP A 260 -11.97 -8.05 5.81
N HIS A 261 -12.54 -8.35 4.64
CA HIS A 261 -12.42 -7.54 3.42
C HIS A 261 -13.31 -6.29 3.42
N GLY A 262 -13.14 -5.42 2.43
CA GLY A 262 -13.96 -4.24 2.23
C GLY A 262 -15.43 -4.54 1.92
N TYR A 263 -16.29 -3.52 1.98
CA TYR A 263 -17.76 -3.66 1.91
C TYR A 263 -18.32 -4.04 0.53
N TYR A 264 -17.51 -3.93 -0.53
CA TYR A 264 -17.86 -4.43 -1.88
C TYR A 264 -16.62 -4.75 -2.69
N ASN A 265 -16.75 -5.55 -3.74
CA ASN A 265 -15.68 -5.82 -4.69
C ASN A 265 -15.54 -4.62 -5.65
N SER A 266 -14.43 -3.89 -5.53
CA SER A 266 -14.15 -2.70 -6.34
C SER A 266 -13.65 -3.01 -7.76
N GLY A 267 -13.26 -4.26 -8.01
CA GLY A 267 -12.71 -4.71 -9.29
C GLY A 267 -11.20 -4.50 -9.45
N PHE A 268 -10.47 -4.17 -8.37
CA PHE A 268 -9.01 -3.98 -8.43
C PHE A 268 -8.29 -5.25 -8.89
N PHE A 269 -8.64 -6.41 -8.32
CA PHE A 269 -8.07 -7.70 -8.75
C PHE A 269 -8.29 -7.96 -10.25
N ALA A 270 -9.53 -7.75 -10.72
CA ALA A 270 -9.87 -7.94 -12.12
C ALA A 270 -9.05 -7.01 -13.05
N LYS A 271 -8.81 -5.77 -12.64
CA LYS A 271 -7.97 -4.82 -13.37
C LYS A 271 -6.50 -5.25 -13.37
N ALA A 272 -5.97 -5.70 -12.24
CA ALA A 272 -4.60 -6.18 -12.14
C ALA A 272 -4.38 -7.42 -13.04
N LYS A 273 -5.34 -8.33 -13.05
CA LYS A 273 -5.34 -9.50 -13.95
C LYS A 273 -5.41 -9.09 -15.42
N GLU A 274 -6.26 -8.12 -15.79
CA GLU A 274 -6.37 -7.59 -17.14
C GLU A 274 -5.03 -7.04 -17.64
N LEU A 275 -4.32 -6.30 -16.79
CA LEU A 275 -3.03 -5.69 -17.13
C LEU A 275 -1.87 -6.70 -17.14
N GLY A 276 -1.96 -7.79 -16.40
CA GLY A 276 -0.99 -8.88 -16.39
C GLY A 276 0.39 -8.52 -15.84
N SER A 277 0.52 -7.41 -15.12
CA SER A 277 1.76 -6.96 -14.47
C SER A 277 1.90 -7.55 -13.06
N THR A 278 0.84 -7.45 -12.25
CA THR A 278 0.91 -7.83 -10.83
C THR A 278 1.04 -9.35 -10.65
N ARG A 279 2.11 -9.76 -9.97
CA ARG A 279 2.41 -11.15 -9.62
C ARG A 279 1.91 -11.52 -8.23
N GLY A 280 1.81 -10.55 -7.32
CA GLY A 280 1.33 -10.78 -5.96
C GLY A 280 0.70 -9.53 -5.34
N MET A 281 -0.26 -9.78 -4.44
CA MET A 281 -0.91 -8.77 -3.62
C MET A 281 -0.70 -9.15 -2.15
N PHE A 282 -0.20 -8.21 -1.36
CA PHE A 282 0.25 -8.43 0.00
C PHE A 282 -0.50 -7.51 0.96
N VAL A 283 -1.16 -8.11 1.95
CA VAL A 283 -2.02 -7.40 2.92
C VAL A 283 -1.59 -7.65 4.36
N GLY A 284 -2.18 -6.92 5.31
CA GLY A 284 -2.15 -7.18 6.75
C GLY A 284 -3.56 -7.45 7.28
N HIS A 285 -3.94 -6.74 8.36
CA HIS A 285 -5.29 -6.62 8.88
C HIS A 285 -5.78 -7.79 9.74
N ASP A 286 -5.70 -9.02 9.26
CA ASP A 286 -6.18 -10.21 9.98
C ASP A 286 -4.99 -10.89 10.68
N HIS A 287 -4.83 -10.63 11.98
CA HIS A 287 -3.59 -10.82 12.73
C HIS A 287 -3.10 -12.25 12.87
N THR A 288 -3.99 -13.23 12.65
CA THR A 288 -3.66 -14.66 12.78
C THR A 288 -3.84 -15.42 11.47
N ASN A 289 -3.99 -14.68 10.35
CA ASN A 289 -3.87 -15.22 9.01
C ASN A 289 -2.46 -14.95 8.47
N ASN A 290 -1.87 -15.91 7.79
CA ASN A 290 -0.60 -15.75 7.10
C ASN A 290 -0.50 -16.61 5.83
N PHE A 291 -1.64 -16.99 5.27
CA PHE A 291 -1.65 -17.80 4.05
C PHE A 291 -1.20 -16.99 2.82
N ALA A 292 -0.62 -17.69 1.86
CA ALA A 292 -0.34 -17.21 0.52
C ALA A 292 -0.87 -18.25 -0.47
N ILE A 293 -1.69 -17.81 -1.42
CA ILE A 293 -2.39 -18.69 -2.36
C ILE A 293 -2.23 -18.11 -3.76
N ASP A 294 -1.76 -18.94 -4.71
CA ASP A 294 -1.80 -18.63 -6.13
C ASP A 294 -3.25 -18.75 -6.62
N TYR A 295 -3.84 -17.64 -6.94
CA TYR A 295 -5.22 -17.55 -7.39
C TYR A 295 -5.27 -16.81 -8.73
N GLU A 296 -5.62 -17.53 -9.78
CA GLU A 296 -5.74 -16.98 -11.13
C GLU A 296 -4.47 -16.24 -11.62
N ASP A 297 -3.30 -16.83 -11.38
CA ASP A 297 -1.97 -16.31 -11.74
C ASP A 297 -1.50 -15.08 -10.92
N ILE A 298 -2.16 -14.76 -9.80
CA ILE A 298 -1.74 -13.73 -8.85
C ILE A 298 -1.68 -14.35 -7.45
N VAL A 299 -0.56 -14.22 -6.76
CA VAL A 299 -0.44 -14.67 -5.38
C VAL A 299 -1.16 -13.68 -4.45
N LEU A 300 -2.14 -14.17 -3.70
CA LEU A 300 -2.83 -13.42 -2.65
C LEU A 300 -2.27 -13.84 -1.29
N SER A 301 -1.58 -12.93 -0.60
CA SER A 301 -0.84 -13.25 0.61
C SER A 301 -1.15 -12.30 1.77
N TYR A 302 -1.40 -12.88 2.94
CA TYR A 302 -1.32 -12.15 4.20
C TYR A 302 0.12 -12.09 4.68
N GLY A 303 0.54 -10.90 5.10
CA GLY A 303 1.78 -10.72 5.85
C GLY A 303 1.70 -11.32 7.25
N VAL A 304 2.83 -11.74 7.78
CA VAL A 304 2.93 -12.17 9.17
C VAL A 304 2.83 -10.93 10.07
N LYS A 305 1.93 -10.97 11.06
CA LYS A 305 1.82 -9.89 12.05
C LYS A 305 3.16 -9.63 12.72
N THR A 306 3.62 -8.38 12.69
CA THR A 306 4.93 -8.02 13.25
C THR A 306 4.83 -7.62 14.72
N GLY A 307 3.84 -6.82 15.10
CA GLY A 307 3.77 -6.29 16.45
C GLY A 307 3.05 -7.17 17.46
N ARG A 308 3.38 -7.00 18.74
CA ARG A 308 2.73 -7.68 19.86
C ARG A 308 1.49 -6.96 20.39
N GLY A 309 1.19 -5.78 19.86
CA GLY A 309 -0.01 -5.03 20.22
C GLY A 309 -1.27 -5.76 19.79
N ILE A 310 -2.36 -5.64 20.57
CA ILE A 310 -3.66 -6.26 20.29
C ILE A 310 -3.56 -7.80 20.25
N TYR A 311 -4.60 -8.49 19.74
CA TYR A 311 -4.60 -9.96 19.66
C TYR A 311 -3.56 -10.46 18.63
N HIS A 312 -2.91 -11.56 18.96
CA HIS A 312 -1.91 -12.23 18.11
C HIS A 312 -1.71 -13.67 18.59
N ASP A 313 -1.14 -14.49 17.75
CA ASP A 313 -0.58 -15.78 18.15
C ASP A 313 0.91 -15.59 18.42
N PRO A 314 1.40 -15.87 19.65
CA PRO A 314 2.83 -15.68 19.99
C PRO A 314 3.80 -16.52 19.16
N GLU A 315 3.33 -17.62 18.56
CA GLU A 315 4.12 -18.48 17.69
C GLU A 315 4.14 -18.01 16.22
N MET A 316 3.27 -17.02 15.88
CA MET A 316 3.12 -16.50 14.52
C MET A 316 3.42 -14.98 14.45
N ILE A 317 4.39 -14.50 15.20
CA ILE A 317 4.85 -13.10 15.12
C ILE A 317 6.15 -13.05 14.34
N GLY A 318 6.27 -12.06 13.44
CA GLY A 318 7.47 -11.95 12.63
C GLY A 318 7.33 -10.99 11.45
N GLY A 319 7.70 -11.46 10.29
CA GLY A 319 7.58 -10.77 9.02
C GLY A 319 7.57 -11.75 7.87
N GLN A 320 7.38 -11.23 6.68
CA GLN A 320 7.38 -12.02 5.46
C GLN A 320 8.41 -11.46 4.48
N VAL A 321 9.27 -12.31 3.96
CA VAL A 321 10.20 -11.96 2.88
C VAL A 321 9.57 -12.36 1.56
N ILE A 322 9.50 -11.39 0.64
CA ILE A 322 9.09 -11.60 -0.74
C ILE A 322 10.35 -11.43 -1.60
N THR A 323 10.79 -12.50 -2.23
CA THR A 323 11.91 -12.49 -3.16
C THR A 323 11.41 -12.23 -4.58
N LEU A 324 11.93 -11.20 -5.21
CA LEU A 324 11.60 -10.83 -6.59
C LEU A 324 12.64 -11.44 -7.53
N GLY A 325 12.25 -12.43 -8.31
CA GLY A 325 13.14 -13.17 -9.20
C GLY A 325 13.36 -12.50 -10.56
N ASP A 326 14.49 -12.85 -11.20
CA ASP A 326 14.88 -12.33 -12.54
C ASP A 326 13.90 -12.74 -13.65
N ASP A 327 13.15 -13.80 -13.43
CA ASP A 327 12.20 -14.35 -14.40
C ASP A 327 10.76 -13.80 -14.20
N GLY A 328 10.60 -12.84 -13.28
CA GLY A 328 9.30 -12.27 -12.94
C GLY A 328 8.47 -13.15 -12.01
N THR A 329 9.06 -14.16 -11.40
CA THR A 329 8.43 -14.96 -10.32
C THR A 329 8.67 -14.33 -8.95
N ILE A 330 7.84 -14.73 -7.99
CA ILE A 330 8.01 -14.36 -6.58
C ILE A 330 8.13 -15.62 -5.74
N ASP A 331 8.96 -15.57 -4.69
CA ASP A 331 9.00 -16.56 -3.63
C ASP A 331 8.67 -15.92 -2.29
N ILE A 332 8.06 -16.67 -1.37
CA ILE A 332 7.57 -16.15 -0.09
C ILE A 332 8.09 -16.98 1.06
N GLU A 333 8.83 -16.35 1.95
CA GLU A 333 9.30 -16.93 3.19
C GLU A 333 8.67 -16.21 4.40
N ARG A 334 8.09 -16.98 5.32
CA ARG A 334 7.56 -16.45 6.59
C ARG A 334 8.60 -16.63 7.66
N LEU A 335 9.03 -15.52 8.25
CA LEU A 335 9.99 -15.50 9.34
C LEU A 335 9.23 -15.32 10.65
N PHE A 336 9.27 -16.33 11.50
CA PHE A 336 8.73 -16.27 12.85
C PHE A 336 9.86 -16.04 13.85
N VAL A 337 9.73 -15.00 14.67
CA VAL A 337 10.75 -14.64 15.64
C VAL A 337 10.17 -14.76 17.04
N ALA A 338 10.63 -15.77 17.78
CA ALA A 338 10.20 -15.98 19.15
C ALA A 338 10.66 -14.82 20.03
N TYR A 339 9.78 -14.40 20.95
CA TYR A 339 10.11 -13.36 21.91
C TYR A 339 10.90 -13.92 23.07
N GLY A 340 12.09 -13.36 23.31
CA GLY A 340 12.84 -13.59 24.55
C GLY A 340 13.81 -14.78 24.53
N GLU A 341 14.27 -15.22 23.39
CA GLU A 341 15.46 -16.07 23.31
C GLU A 341 16.73 -15.27 23.01
#